data_93c9c16fd2b739152b002072684e6646
#
_entry.id   93c9c16fd2b739152b002072684e6646
#
_cell.length_a   1.000
_cell.length_b   1.000
_cell.length_c   1.000
_cell.angle_alpha   90.00
_cell.angle_beta   90.00
_cell.angle_gamma   90.00
#
_symmetry.space_group_name_H-M   'P 1'
#
loop_
_entity.id
_entity.type
_entity.pdbx_description
1 polymer ?
#
loop_
_entity_poly.entity_id
_entity_poly.type
_entity_poly.pdbx_seq_one_letter_code
_entity_poly.pdbx_strand_id
1 'polypeptide(L)'
;MSYWNRPFFPDWCGGNDDILDDSVTYDTMVRIGGSWGGMAQAFKAVADHFGWTHIVLLSDDDAIRFCSYVAKPFEEIFAHGEKYTFTWLRFGSNPTDEHLDDILQQIRSRTRGL
;
A
#
# COMPACT_ATOMS: atom_id res chain seq x y z
N MET A 1 -8.17 10.71 19.74
CA MET A 1 -9.26 11.48 20.38
C MET A 1 -9.57 10.91 21.76
N SER A 2 -9.18 11.61 22.80
CA SER A 2 -9.31 11.14 24.19
C SER A 2 -10.63 11.54 24.84
N TYR A 3 -11.69 11.70 24.05
CA TYR A 3 -12.98 12.19 24.51
C TYR A 3 -13.55 11.47 25.74
N TRP A 4 -13.19 10.18 25.88
CA TRP A 4 -13.68 9.31 26.97
C TRP A 4 -12.54 8.88 27.91
N ASN A 5 -11.31 9.27 27.66
CA ASN A 5 -10.11 8.83 28.37
C ASN A 5 -10.12 7.29 28.61
N ARG A 6 -10.50 6.55 27.58
CA ARG A 6 -10.56 5.10 27.61
C ARG A 6 -9.69 4.51 26.50
N PRO A 7 -9.00 3.40 26.76
CA PRO A 7 -8.22 2.75 25.72
C PRO A 7 -9.14 2.22 24.59
N PHE A 8 -8.74 2.42 23.36
CA PHE A 8 -9.40 1.93 22.16
C PHE A 8 -8.48 0.96 21.42
N PHE A 9 -8.97 -0.22 21.09
CA PHE A 9 -8.22 -1.29 20.46
C PHE A 9 -8.80 -1.60 19.07
N PRO A 10 -8.41 -0.88 18.03
CA PRO A 10 -8.84 -1.23 16.68
C PRO A 10 -8.08 -2.47 16.19
N ASP A 11 -8.80 -3.49 15.78
CA ASP A 11 -8.23 -4.72 15.21
C ASP A 11 -8.31 -4.70 13.67
N TRP A 12 -9.49 -4.45 13.17
CA TRP A 12 -9.77 -4.41 11.73
C TRP A 12 -10.48 -3.10 11.36
N CYS A 13 -11.11 -3.03 10.20
CA CYS A 13 -11.93 -1.87 9.81
C CYS A 13 -11.15 -0.54 9.76
N GLY A 14 -9.98 -0.55 9.14
CA GLY A 14 -9.18 0.66 8.98
C GLY A 14 -8.23 0.95 10.15
N GLY A 15 -8.18 0.09 11.18
CA GLY A 15 -7.21 0.22 12.27
C GLY A 15 -5.75 0.17 11.82
N ASN A 16 -5.51 -0.27 10.61
CA ASN A 16 -4.17 -0.35 10.01
C ASN A 16 -3.81 0.90 9.18
N ASP A 17 -4.68 1.90 9.11
CA ASP A 17 -4.43 3.13 8.39
C ASP A 17 -3.34 3.96 9.11
N ASP A 18 -2.40 4.50 8.33
CA ASP A 18 -1.27 5.28 8.84
C ASP A 18 -1.69 6.63 9.43
N ILE A 19 -2.88 7.13 9.10
CA ILE A 19 -3.44 8.33 9.74
C ILE A 19 -3.55 8.17 11.26
N LEU A 20 -3.66 6.93 11.73
CA LEU A 20 -3.74 6.60 13.15
C LEU A 20 -2.38 6.57 13.85
N ASP A 21 -1.28 6.84 13.15
CA ASP A 21 0.06 6.93 13.74
C ASP A 21 0.26 8.24 14.53
N ASP A 22 -0.65 9.20 14.37
CA ASP A 22 -0.63 10.43 15.16
C ASP A 22 -0.99 10.16 16.63
N SER A 23 0.03 9.92 17.44
CA SER A 23 -0.11 9.61 18.87
C SER A 23 -0.62 10.80 19.72
N VAL A 24 -0.63 12.00 19.17
CA VAL A 24 -1.17 13.19 19.86
C VAL A 24 -2.70 13.21 19.73
N THR A 25 -3.21 12.96 18.52
CA THR A 25 -4.65 12.94 18.26
C THR A 25 -5.30 11.67 18.79
N TYR A 26 -4.60 10.53 18.70
CA TYR A 26 -5.11 9.19 19.06
C TYR A 26 -4.35 8.61 20.27
N ASP A 27 -4.17 9.43 21.32
CA ASP A 27 -3.36 9.10 22.48
C ASP A 27 -3.85 7.90 23.32
N THR A 28 -5.13 7.57 23.22
CA THR A 28 -5.72 6.41 23.92
C THR A 28 -5.85 5.17 23.05
N MET A 29 -5.40 5.22 21.80
CA MET A 29 -5.51 4.11 20.88
C MET A 29 -4.32 3.15 21.03
N VAL A 30 -4.63 1.87 21.15
CA VAL A 30 -3.64 0.78 21.12
C VAL A 30 -3.92 -0.08 19.90
N ARG A 31 -3.03 -0.03 18.92
CA ARG A 31 -3.15 -0.80 17.70
C ARG A 31 -2.65 -2.24 17.93
N ILE A 32 -3.51 -3.22 17.64
CA ILE A 32 -3.15 -4.64 17.75
C ILE A 32 -2.43 -5.12 16.48
N GLY A 33 -2.89 -4.68 15.32
CA GLY A 33 -2.26 -4.98 14.04
C GLY A 33 -1.20 -3.96 13.64
N GLY A 34 -0.36 -4.30 12.67
CA GLY A 34 0.59 -3.37 12.05
C GLY A 34 -0.11 -2.36 11.14
N SER A 35 0.59 -1.28 10.78
CA SER A 35 0.13 -0.34 9.77
C SER A 35 0.46 -0.81 8.36
N TRP A 36 -0.28 -0.31 7.37
CA TRP A 36 0.04 -0.56 5.95
C TRP A 36 1.39 0.05 5.58
N GLY A 37 1.76 1.18 6.19
CA GLY A 37 3.09 1.77 6.03
C GLY A 37 4.20 0.86 6.56
N GLY A 38 3.98 0.19 7.68
CA GLY A 38 4.91 -0.82 8.21
C GLY A 38 5.12 -1.98 7.24
N MET A 39 4.05 -2.44 6.59
CA MET A 39 4.14 -3.47 5.55
C MET A 39 4.93 -2.98 4.33
N ALA A 40 4.69 -1.76 3.88
CA ALA A 40 5.42 -1.16 2.76
C ALA A 40 6.91 -0.98 3.09
N GLN A 41 7.26 -0.60 4.31
CA GLN A 41 8.65 -0.51 4.77
C GLN A 41 9.33 -1.88 4.79
N ALA A 42 8.65 -2.92 5.24
CA ALA A 42 9.18 -4.28 5.20
C ALA A 42 9.44 -4.73 3.76
N PHE A 43 8.53 -4.45 2.85
CA PHE A 43 8.73 -4.75 1.43
C PHE A 43 9.90 -3.97 0.83
N LYS A 44 10.07 -2.70 1.22
CA LYS A 44 11.23 -1.89 0.82
C LYS A 44 12.54 -2.54 1.27
N ALA A 45 12.61 -3.03 2.50
CA ALA A 45 13.79 -3.71 3.01
C ALA A 45 14.13 -4.96 2.19
N VAL A 46 13.12 -5.73 1.78
CA VAL A 46 13.29 -6.88 0.89
C VAL A 46 13.79 -6.45 -0.49
N ALA A 47 13.18 -5.44 -1.07
CA ALA A 47 13.59 -4.90 -2.38
C ALA A 47 15.04 -4.40 -2.35
N ASP A 48 15.43 -3.70 -1.29
CA ASP A 48 16.80 -3.22 -1.10
C ASP A 48 17.80 -4.39 -0.95
N HIS A 49 17.43 -5.42 -0.21
CA HIS A 49 18.28 -6.60 -0.03
C HIS A 49 18.58 -7.32 -1.34
N PHE A 50 17.58 -7.45 -2.21
CA PHE A 50 17.74 -8.10 -3.51
C PHE A 50 18.16 -7.15 -4.64
N GLY A 51 18.31 -5.86 -4.37
CA GLY A 51 18.66 -4.87 -5.38
C GLY A 51 17.55 -4.61 -6.41
N TRP A 52 16.29 -4.81 -6.05
CA TRP A 52 15.17 -4.55 -6.94
C TRP A 52 14.87 -3.04 -6.99
N THR A 53 14.95 -2.49 -8.16
CA THR A 53 14.76 -1.05 -8.38
C THR A 53 13.52 -0.72 -9.22
N HIS A 54 12.95 -1.71 -9.90
CA HIS A 54 11.76 -1.54 -10.72
C HIS A 54 10.59 -2.20 -10.04
N ILE A 55 9.70 -1.38 -9.51
CA ILE A 55 8.54 -1.84 -8.73
C ILE A 55 7.28 -1.50 -9.50
N VAL A 56 6.45 -2.50 -9.74
CA VAL A 56 5.10 -2.31 -10.28
C VAL A 56 4.10 -2.81 -9.25
N LEU A 57 3.22 -1.92 -8.84
CA LEU A 57 2.11 -2.23 -7.95
C LEU A 57 0.84 -2.37 -8.78
N LEU A 58 0.18 -3.50 -8.65
CA LEU A 58 -1.09 -3.78 -9.31
C LEU A 58 -2.18 -3.88 -8.25
N SER A 59 -3.22 -3.07 -8.36
CA SER A 59 -4.32 -3.06 -7.40
C SER A 59 -5.68 -3.12 -8.09
N ASP A 60 -6.61 -3.74 -7.41
CA ASP A 60 -8.03 -3.66 -7.77
C ASP A 60 -8.60 -2.31 -7.32
N ASP A 61 -9.28 -1.63 -8.23
CA ASP A 61 -9.99 -0.38 -7.95
C ASP A 61 -11.46 -0.69 -7.66
N ASP A 62 -11.70 -1.39 -6.57
CA ASP A 62 -13.04 -1.77 -6.14
C ASP A 62 -13.84 -0.60 -5.57
N ALA A 63 -15.14 -0.80 -5.40
CA ALA A 63 -16.05 0.23 -4.89
C ALA A 63 -15.73 0.64 -3.44
N ILE A 64 -15.11 -0.25 -2.67
CA ILE A 64 -14.73 0.00 -1.27
C ILE A 64 -13.39 0.74 -1.19
N ARG A 65 -12.62 0.73 -2.27
CA ARG A 65 -11.27 1.32 -2.36
C ARG A 65 -10.27 0.79 -1.33
N PHE A 66 -10.52 -0.41 -0.81
CA PHE A 66 -9.65 -1.02 0.17
C PHE A 66 -8.23 -1.20 -0.35
N CYS A 67 -8.10 -1.73 -1.56
CA CYS A 67 -6.79 -1.91 -2.19
C CYS A 67 -6.05 -0.59 -2.39
N SER A 68 -6.76 0.51 -2.64
CA SER A 68 -6.15 1.83 -2.75
C SER A 68 -5.58 2.32 -1.42
N TYR A 69 -6.24 2.03 -0.29
CA TYR A 69 -5.71 2.35 1.04
C TYR A 69 -4.45 1.55 1.36
N VAL A 70 -4.42 0.27 1.00
CA VAL A 70 -3.24 -0.59 1.19
C VAL A 70 -2.10 -0.17 0.28
N ALA A 71 -2.40 0.25 -0.94
CA ALA A 71 -1.42 0.61 -1.97
C ALA A 71 -0.76 1.98 -1.74
N LYS A 72 -1.48 2.92 -1.13
CA LYS A 72 -1.00 4.29 -0.94
C LYS A 72 0.34 4.40 -0.21
N PRO A 73 0.58 3.71 0.91
CA PRO A 73 1.89 3.73 1.56
C PRO A 73 3.03 3.21 0.69
N PHE A 74 2.78 2.26 -0.21
CA PHE A 74 3.78 1.80 -1.18
C PHE A 74 4.13 2.91 -2.17
N GLU A 75 3.15 3.66 -2.67
CA GLU A 75 3.40 4.82 -3.51
C GLU A 75 4.24 5.86 -2.79
N GLU A 76 3.90 6.19 -1.55
CA GLU A 76 4.63 7.18 -0.75
C GLU A 76 6.09 6.80 -0.53
N ILE A 77 6.38 5.51 -0.34
CA ILE A 77 7.74 5.02 -0.09
C ILE A 77 8.55 4.90 -1.38
N PHE A 78 7.96 4.42 -2.47
CA PHE A 78 8.69 4.11 -3.70
C PHE A 78 8.66 5.21 -4.76
N ALA A 79 7.64 6.06 -4.79
CA ALA A 79 7.48 7.07 -5.83
C ALA A 79 8.29 8.34 -5.58
N HIS A 80 8.71 8.61 -4.34
CA HIS A 80 9.38 9.85 -3.95
C HIS A 80 10.90 9.78 -3.92
N GLY A 81 11.51 8.78 -4.53
CA GLY A 81 12.96 8.64 -4.59
C GLY A 81 13.47 8.45 -6.00
N GLU A 82 14.75 8.78 -6.23
CA GLU A 82 15.43 8.52 -7.50
C GLU A 82 15.87 7.05 -7.63
N LYS A 83 15.88 6.31 -6.50
CA LYS A 83 16.38 4.93 -6.45
C LYS A 83 15.46 3.94 -7.16
N TYR A 84 14.15 4.14 -7.05
CA TYR A 84 13.16 3.21 -7.57
C TYR A 84 12.40 3.79 -8.75
N THR A 85 12.13 2.95 -9.74
CA THR A 85 11.13 3.22 -10.77
C THR A 85 9.82 2.58 -10.32
N PHE A 86 8.86 3.40 -9.92
CA PHE A 86 7.59 2.95 -9.39
C PHE A 86 6.45 3.23 -10.38
N THR A 87 5.62 2.23 -10.60
CA THR A 87 4.41 2.37 -11.41
C THR A 87 3.24 1.72 -10.68
N TRP A 88 2.16 2.44 -10.57
CA TRP A 88 0.92 1.94 -9.99
C TRP A 88 -0.11 1.72 -11.10
N LEU A 89 -0.47 0.47 -11.34
CA LEU A 89 -1.50 0.06 -12.29
C LEU A 89 -2.75 -0.36 -11.53
N ARG A 90 -3.91 0.03 -12.05
CA ARG A 90 -5.21 -0.26 -11.45
C ARG A 90 -6.09 -0.97 -12.46
N PHE A 91 -6.95 -1.85 -11.97
CA PHE A 91 -8.00 -2.47 -12.76
C PHE A 91 -9.33 -2.46 -12.00
N GLY A 92 -10.45 -2.46 -12.73
CA GLY A 92 -11.78 -2.49 -12.11
C GLY A 92 -12.23 -3.90 -11.76
N SER A 93 -13.35 -4.01 -11.06
CA SER A 93 -13.88 -5.27 -10.50
C SER A 93 -14.22 -6.34 -11.55
N ASN A 94 -14.40 -5.98 -12.81
CA ASN A 94 -14.66 -6.91 -13.92
C ASN A 94 -13.78 -6.55 -15.13
N PRO A 95 -12.46 -6.77 -15.06
CA PRO A 95 -11.59 -6.49 -16.18
C PRO A 95 -11.86 -7.46 -17.32
N THR A 96 -11.80 -6.98 -18.56
CA THR A 96 -11.84 -7.81 -19.74
C THR A 96 -10.48 -8.49 -19.95
N ASP A 97 -10.44 -9.62 -20.66
CA ASP A 97 -9.20 -10.31 -20.98
C ASP A 97 -8.24 -9.39 -21.75
N GLU A 98 -8.75 -8.57 -22.66
CA GLU A 98 -7.98 -7.59 -23.42
C GLU A 98 -7.34 -6.54 -22.49
N HIS A 99 -8.07 -6.06 -21.50
CA HIS A 99 -7.55 -5.12 -20.51
C HIS A 99 -6.46 -5.75 -19.64
N LEU A 100 -6.65 -7.00 -19.22
CA LEU A 100 -5.64 -7.73 -18.45
C LEU A 100 -4.37 -7.98 -19.29
N ASP A 101 -4.51 -8.32 -20.56
CA ASP A 101 -3.37 -8.50 -21.45
C ASP A 101 -2.59 -7.19 -21.65
N ASP A 102 -3.27 -6.06 -21.77
CA ASP A 102 -2.64 -4.74 -21.83
C ASP A 102 -1.84 -4.43 -20.56
N ILE A 103 -2.42 -4.69 -19.39
CA ILE A 103 -1.74 -4.53 -18.10
C ILE A 103 -0.49 -5.43 -18.02
N LEU A 104 -0.59 -6.67 -18.41
CA LEU A 104 0.55 -7.60 -18.40
C LEU A 104 1.66 -7.14 -19.35
N GLN A 105 1.33 -6.60 -20.51
CA GLN A 105 2.31 -6.03 -21.43
C GLN A 105 2.99 -4.78 -20.83
N GLN A 106 2.26 -3.93 -20.14
CA GLN A 106 2.84 -2.79 -19.44
C GLN A 106 3.79 -3.24 -18.33
N ILE A 107 3.44 -4.26 -17.55
CA ILE A 107 4.33 -4.83 -16.55
C ILE A 107 5.60 -5.36 -17.20
N ARG A 108 5.45 -6.15 -18.27
CA ARG A 108 6.58 -6.72 -19.00
C ARG A 108 7.54 -5.66 -19.55
N SER A 109 7.02 -4.55 -20.03
CA SER A 109 7.84 -3.47 -20.59
C SER A 109 8.61 -2.68 -19.53
N ARG A 110 8.16 -2.72 -18.26
CA ARG A 110 8.70 -1.90 -17.17
C ARG A 110 9.53 -2.70 -16.17
N THR A 111 9.44 -4.02 -16.18
CA THR A 111 10.17 -4.90 -15.27
C THR A 111 11.04 -5.88 -16.05
N ARG A 112 12.16 -6.28 -15.43
CA ARG A 112 12.96 -7.38 -15.96
C ARG A 112 12.32 -8.71 -15.56
N GLY A 113 12.25 -9.64 -16.45
CA GLY A 113 11.93 -11.02 -16.13
C GLY A 113 10.53 -11.48 -16.46
N LEU A 114 9.80 -10.70 -17.19
CA LEU A 114 8.55 -11.18 -17.78
C LEU A 114 8.59 -11.18 -19.30
#